data_87ee20361b08d57b93344a88a7873bc2
#
_entry.id   87ee20361b08d57b93344a88a7873bc2
#
_cell.length_a   1.000
_cell.length_b   1.000
_cell.length_c   1.000
_cell.angle_alpha   90.00
_cell.angle_beta   90.00
_cell.angle_gamma   90.00
#
_symmetry.space_group_name_H-M   'P 1'
#
loop_
_entity.id
_entity.type
_entity.pdbx_description
1 polymer ?
#
loop_
_entity_poly.entity_id
_entity_poly.type
_entity_poly.pdbx_seq_one_letter_code
_entity_poly.pdbx_strand_id
1 'polypeptide(L)'
;MTSEIILQAIVTGLMMGLIYALIAAGLSLIFGLMEIVNFAHGEHLMLSMFSSFWLWSLFGLDPIFSIPITILLMAFCGIITHYFLIRYILKAKMLIQICATFGLSIFIRSIAQLLWTPDFRNVDKPLLEGRLEIGSVFIGQPQLVASLVCLVAFIGLYLFVTKTETGLALQATAQDRHAAEILGIPSNKMFAIGWAIGLGCVGIAGGMMANYFFIFTDVGINFALFAFVAVALGGFGSIIGCLYAGVIIGLVESLGGLLIDPSFKLLYVFAIYLLVVIYRPQGLFGRY
;
A
#
# COMPACT_ATOMS: atom_id res chain seq x y z
N MET A 1 28.34 11.55 14.55
CA MET A 1 26.90 11.74 14.28
C MET A 1 26.24 12.08 15.61
N THR A 2 25.52 13.17 15.66
CA THR A 2 24.81 13.56 16.89
C THR A 2 23.60 12.62 17.10
N SER A 3 23.29 12.30 18.36
CA SER A 3 22.14 11.48 18.73
C SER A 3 20.81 12.01 18.14
N GLU A 4 20.76 13.32 17.90
CA GLU A 4 19.60 14.03 17.31
C GLU A 4 19.33 13.61 15.86
N ILE A 5 20.36 13.44 15.04
CA ILE A 5 20.22 13.02 13.63
C ILE A 5 19.71 11.57 13.56
N ILE A 6 20.18 10.71 14.46
CA ILE A 6 19.69 9.31 14.53
C ILE A 6 18.23 9.31 14.96
N LEU A 7 17.85 10.10 15.96
CA LEU A 7 16.46 10.21 16.41
C LEU A 7 15.55 10.73 15.31
N GLN A 8 16.02 11.74 14.54
CA GLN A 8 15.31 12.25 13.37
C GLN A 8 15.04 11.13 12.34
N ALA A 9 16.07 10.31 12.02
CA ALA A 9 15.93 9.21 11.08
C ALA A 9 14.97 8.13 11.59
N ILE A 10 14.99 7.82 12.88
CA ILE A 10 14.04 6.86 13.48
C ILE A 10 12.60 7.36 13.35
N VAL A 11 12.33 8.62 13.68
CA VAL A 11 10.99 9.20 13.61
C VAL A 11 10.49 9.23 12.15
N THR A 12 11.34 9.69 11.23
CA THR A 12 10.99 9.70 9.79
C THR A 12 10.75 8.30 9.26
N GLY A 13 11.61 7.33 9.61
CA GLY A 13 11.47 5.94 9.22
C GLY A 13 10.20 5.28 9.77
N LEU A 14 9.83 5.57 11.02
CA LEU A 14 8.57 5.11 11.61
C LEU A 14 7.36 5.64 10.86
N MET A 15 7.33 6.94 10.54
CA MET A 15 6.22 7.55 9.81
C MET A 15 6.06 6.94 8.41
N MET A 16 7.14 6.79 7.67
CA MET A 16 7.11 6.15 6.34
C MET A 16 6.72 4.68 6.46
N GLY A 17 7.23 3.99 7.47
CA GLY A 17 6.92 2.59 7.73
C GLY A 17 5.44 2.32 7.97
N LEU A 18 4.71 3.22 8.62
CA LEU A 18 3.26 3.12 8.81
C LEU A 18 2.49 3.26 7.48
N ILE A 19 2.98 4.10 6.57
CA ILE A 19 2.39 4.24 5.22
C ILE A 19 2.64 2.96 4.41
N TYR A 20 3.87 2.45 4.42
CA TYR A 20 4.20 1.16 3.77
C TYR A 20 3.37 0.01 4.35
N ALA A 21 3.15 0.00 5.67
CA ALA A 21 2.32 -1.00 6.33
C ALA A 21 0.89 -1.03 5.80
N LEU A 22 0.25 0.12 5.59
CA LEU A 22 -1.11 0.18 5.06
C LEU A 22 -1.16 -0.27 3.59
N ILE A 23 -0.22 0.19 2.76
CA ILE A 23 -0.13 -0.24 1.35
C ILE A 23 0.07 -1.75 1.27
N ALA A 24 1.00 -2.29 2.07
CA ALA A 24 1.28 -3.72 2.14
C ALA A 24 0.09 -4.52 2.69
N ALA A 25 -0.64 -4.01 3.69
CA ALA A 25 -1.81 -4.68 4.23
C ALA A 25 -2.93 -4.83 3.20
N GLY A 26 -3.14 -3.81 2.34
CA GLY A 26 -4.07 -3.90 1.21
C GLY A 26 -3.66 -4.99 0.22
N LEU A 27 -2.38 -5.07 -0.13
CA LEU A 27 -1.83 -6.10 -1.01
C LEU A 27 -1.92 -7.49 -0.38
N SER A 28 -1.59 -7.61 0.90
CA SER A 28 -1.63 -8.86 1.67
C SER A 28 -3.06 -9.40 1.81
N LEU A 29 -4.06 -8.52 1.94
CA LEU A 29 -5.47 -8.93 1.96
C LEU A 29 -5.88 -9.56 0.61
N ILE A 30 -5.52 -8.93 -0.51
CA ILE A 30 -5.81 -9.46 -1.86
C ILE A 30 -5.14 -10.82 -2.04
N PHE A 31 -3.85 -10.92 -1.71
CA PHE A 31 -3.11 -12.17 -1.84
C PHE A 31 -3.66 -13.28 -0.92
N GLY A 32 -3.94 -12.94 0.34
CA GLY A 32 -4.47 -13.91 1.31
C GLY A 32 -5.83 -14.50 0.94
N LEU A 33 -6.62 -13.81 0.11
CA LEU A 33 -7.92 -14.28 -0.36
C LEU A 33 -7.84 -15.18 -1.59
N MET A 34 -6.90 -14.94 -2.50
CA MET A 34 -6.92 -15.52 -3.84
C MET A 34 -5.60 -16.10 -4.29
N GLU A 35 -4.55 -15.95 -3.50
CA GLU A 35 -3.17 -16.32 -3.85
C GLU A 35 -2.68 -15.65 -5.17
N ILE A 36 -3.27 -14.51 -5.53
CA ILE A 36 -2.90 -13.73 -6.71
C ILE A 36 -2.03 -12.55 -6.31
N VAL A 37 -0.87 -12.45 -6.94
CA VAL A 37 0.03 -11.29 -6.78
C VAL A 37 -0.46 -10.16 -7.68
N ASN A 38 -0.86 -9.03 -7.09
CA ASN A 38 -1.29 -7.85 -7.83
C ASN A 38 -0.11 -6.93 -8.16
N PHE A 39 0.53 -7.11 -9.33
CA PHE A 39 1.61 -6.23 -9.76
C PHE A 39 1.17 -4.81 -10.11
N ALA A 40 -0.12 -4.58 -10.37
CA ALA A 40 -0.67 -3.24 -10.59
C ALA A 40 -0.95 -2.46 -9.30
N HIS A 41 -0.60 -2.98 -8.12
CA HIS A 41 -0.92 -2.35 -6.83
C HIS A 41 -0.32 -0.95 -6.70
N GLY A 42 0.94 -0.78 -7.12
CA GLY A 42 1.60 0.53 -7.12
C GLY A 42 0.99 1.52 -8.11
N GLU A 43 0.50 1.03 -9.25
CA GLU A 43 -0.18 1.89 -10.23
C GLU A 43 -1.52 2.43 -9.69
N HIS A 44 -2.20 1.66 -8.86
CA HIS A 44 -3.38 2.17 -8.17
C HIS A 44 -3.01 3.22 -7.11
N LEU A 45 -1.82 3.12 -6.47
CA LEU A 45 -1.29 4.17 -5.60
C LEU A 45 -1.05 5.46 -6.40
N MET A 46 -0.37 5.35 -7.55
CA MET A 46 -0.19 6.46 -8.47
C MET A 46 -1.53 7.10 -8.86
N LEU A 47 -2.53 6.28 -9.27
CA LEU A 47 -3.86 6.78 -9.60
C LEU A 47 -4.53 7.51 -8.43
N SER A 48 -4.36 7.02 -7.20
CA SER A 48 -4.87 7.68 -6.00
C SER A 48 -4.23 9.05 -5.78
N MET A 49 -2.90 9.15 -5.94
CA MET A 49 -2.17 10.41 -5.84
C MET A 49 -2.64 11.41 -6.92
N PHE A 50 -2.75 10.96 -8.18
CA PHE A 50 -3.30 11.79 -9.27
C PHE A 50 -4.74 12.19 -9.03
N SER A 51 -5.58 11.29 -8.50
CA SER A 51 -6.98 11.63 -8.17
C SER A 51 -7.06 12.75 -7.15
N SER A 52 -6.24 12.68 -6.08
CA SER A 52 -6.16 13.73 -5.07
C SER A 52 -5.66 15.05 -5.66
N PHE A 53 -4.62 15.01 -6.52
CA PHE A 53 -4.10 16.18 -7.22
C PHE A 53 -5.14 16.85 -8.11
N TRP A 54 -5.89 16.07 -8.91
CA TRP A 54 -6.89 16.64 -9.79
C TRP A 54 -8.10 17.19 -9.04
N LEU A 55 -8.48 16.59 -7.91
CA LEU A 55 -9.51 17.16 -7.03
C LEU A 55 -9.07 18.50 -6.46
N TRP A 56 -7.79 18.62 -6.10
CA TRP A 56 -7.24 19.90 -5.67
C TRP A 56 -7.15 20.92 -6.84
N SER A 57 -6.61 20.52 -7.97
CA SER A 57 -6.36 21.42 -9.11
C SER A 57 -7.63 21.95 -9.76
N LEU A 58 -8.68 21.11 -9.88
CA LEU A 58 -9.93 21.49 -10.56
C LEU A 58 -10.99 22.06 -9.62
N PHE A 59 -11.05 21.58 -8.38
CA PHE A 59 -12.11 21.93 -7.44
C PHE A 59 -11.59 22.68 -6.20
N GLY A 60 -10.28 22.88 -6.06
CA GLY A 60 -9.69 23.48 -4.86
C GLY A 60 -9.83 22.60 -3.61
N LEU A 61 -10.13 21.30 -3.77
CA LEU A 61 -10.34 20.40 -2.65
C LEU A 61 -8.99 19.92 -2.12
N ASP A 62 -8.66 20.33 -0.90
CA ASP A 62 -7.41 19.89 -0.25
C ASP A 62 -7.29 18.35 -0.20
N PRO A 63 -6.08 17.78 -0.36
CA PRO A 63 -5.86 16.34 -0.33
C PRO A 63 -6.44 15.63 0.89
N ILE A 64 -6.48 16.25 2.06
CA ILE A 64 -7.10 15.66 3.26
C ILE A 64 -8.60 15.40 3.04
N PHE A 65 -9.30 16.38 2.49
CA PHE A 65 -10.73 16.27 2.23
C PHE A 65 -11.02 15.41 0.98
N SER A 66 -10.02 15.15 0.13
CA SER A 66 -10.15 14.25 -1.01
C SER A 66 -10.14 12.76 -0.62
N ILE A 67 -9.70 12.40 0.60
CA ILE A 67 -9.55 11.00 1.05
C ILE A 67 -10.83 10.15 0.84
N PRO A 68 -12.02 10.58 1.24
CA PRO A 68 -13.22 9.76 1.02
C PRO A 68 -13.47 9.46 -0.46
N ILE A 69 -13.17 10.43 -1.33
CA ILE A 69 -13.35 10.30 -2.78
C ILE A 69 -12.29 9.37 -3.35
N THR A 70 -11.03 9.50 -2.94
CA THR A 70 -9.94 8.60 -3.39
C THR A 70 -10.16 7.16 -2.92
N ILE A 71 -10.68 6.94 -1.71
CA ILE A 71 -11.08 5.61 -1.22
C ILE A 71 -12.15 5.00 -2.15
N LEU A 72 -13.22 5.75 -2.43
CA LEU A 72 -14.33 5.27 -3.26
C LEU A 72 -13.87 5.00 -4.70
N LEU A 73 -13.05 5.88 -5.27
CA LEU A 73 -12.50 5.69 -6.61
C LEU A 73 -11.62 4.45 -6.68
N MET A 74 -10.71 4.26 -5.71
CA MET A 74 -9.82 3.09 -5.70
C MET A 74 -10.58 1.81 -5.38
N ALA A 75 -11.56 1.83 -4.48
CA ALA A 75 -12.45 0.70 -4.23
C ALA A 75 -13.23 0.31 -5.50
N PHE A 76 -13.74 1.28 -6.25
CA PHE A 76 -14.41 1.08 -7.53
C PHE A 76 -13.46 0.49 -8.58
N CYS A 77 -12.23 1.01 -8.69
CA CYS A 77 -11.18 0.42 -9.53
C CYS A 77 -10.89 -1.03 -9.15
N GLY A 78 -10.90 -1.35 -7.84
CA GLY A 78 -10.74 -2.72 -7.35
C GLY A 78 -11.86 -3.66 -7.82
N ILE A 79 -13.10 -3.21 -7.71
CA ILE A 79 -14.26 -3.95 -8.20
C ILE A 79 -14.15 -4.17 -9.72
N ILE A 80 -13.83 -3.13 -10.48
CA ILE A 80 -13.65 -3.21 -11.93
C ILE A 80 -12.53 -4.21 -12.26
N THR A 81 -11.37 -4.10 -11.64
CA THR A 81 -10.24 -5.00 -11.86
C THR A 81 -10.64 -6.45 -11.59
N HIS A 82 -11.37 -6.70 -10.51
CA HIS A 82 -11.86 -8.04 -10.20
C HIS A 82 -12.80 -8.56 -11.29
N TYR A 83 -13.84 -7.81 -11.66
CA TYR A 83 -14.86 -8.30 -12.59
C TYR A 83 -14.38 -8.37 -14.04
N PHE A 84 -13.48 -7.50 -14.48
CA PHE A 84 -13.01 -7.47 -15.87
C PHE A 84 -11.76 -8.31 -16.12
N LEU A 85 -10.94 -8.57 -15.10
CA LEU A 85 -9.69 -9.30 -15.27
C LEU A 85 -9.60 -10.51 -14.35
N ILE A 86 -9.63 -10.29 -13.02
CA ILE A 86 -9.22 -11.28 -12.04
C ILE A 86 -10.11 -12.53 -12.06
N ARG A 87 -11.42 -12.38 -12.12
CA ARG A 87 -12.36 -13.51 -12.12
C ARG A 87 -12.10 -14.53 -13.24
N TYR A 88 -11.52 -14.08 -14.36
CA TYR A 88 -11.24 -14.96 -15.50
C TYR A 88 -9.93 -15.73 -15.34
N ILE A 89 -8.99 -15.18 -14.55
CA ILE A 89 -7.67 -15.77 -14.37
C ILE A 89 -7.52 -16.52 -13.03
N LEU A 90 -8.55 -16.50 -12.15
CA LEU A 90 -8.52 -17.18 -10.85
C LEU A 90 -8.12 -18.65 -10.91
N LYS A 91 -8.54 -19.36 -11.98
CA LYS A 91 -8.24 -20.78 -12.19
C LYS A 91 -7.04 -21.00 -13.12
N ALA A 92 -6.41 -19.93 -13.60
CA ALA A 92 -5.27 -20.03 -14.48
C ALA A 92 -4.00 -20.37 -13.71
N LYS A 93 -2.96 -20.88 -14.42
CA LYS A 93 -1.65 -21.11 -13.84
C LYS A 93 -1.06 -19.79 -13.31
N MET A 94 -0.29 -19.86 -12.23
CA MET A 94 0.32 -18.70 -11.56
C MET A 94 1.05 -17.76 -12.54
N LEU A 95 1.76 -18.30 -13.52
CA LEU A 95 2.45 -17.48 -14.54
C LEU A 95 1.48 -16.59 -15.34
N ILE A 96 0.30 -17.13 -15.71
CA ILE A 96 -0.73 -16.36 -16.43
C ILE A 96 -1.28 -15.24 -15.54
N GLN A 97 -1.50 -15.50 -14.26
CA GLN A 97 -1.97 -14.52 -13.28
C GLN A 97 -0.95 -13.38 -13.13
N ILE A 98 0.33 -13.70 -13.01
CA ILE A 98 1.43 -12.73 -12.95
C ILE A 98 1.47 -11.88 -14.24
N CYS A 99 1.47 -12.53 -15.41
CA CYS A 99 1.49 -11.80 -16.68
C CYS A 99 0.28 -10.87 -16.85
N ALA A 100 -0.90 -11.29 -16.41
CA ALA A 100 -2.12 -10.49 -16.51
C ALA A 100 -2.07 -9.24 -15.60
N THR A 101 -1.66 -9.40 -14.33
CA THR A 101 -1.55 -8.26 -13.41
C THR A 101 -0.38 -7.33 -13.75
N PHE A 102 0.72 -7.86 -14.28
CA PHE A 102 1.83 -7.08 -14.81
C PHE A 102 1.44 -6.33 -16.09
N GLY A 103 0.71 -6.98 -17.01
CA GLY A 103 0.14 -6.31 -18.18
C GLY A 103 -0.82 -5.18 -17.79
N LEU A 104 -1.64 -5.38 -16.76
CA LEU A 104 -2.51 -4.33 -16.20
C LEU A 104 -1.68 -3.16 -15.65
N SER A 105 -0.57 -3.43 -14.96
CA SER A 105 0.34 -2.40 -14.46
C SER A 105 0.86 -1.52 -15.61
N ILE A 106 1.41 -2.14 -16.65
CA ILE A 106 1.91 -1.41 -17.82
C ILE A 106 0.79 -0.62 -18.51
N PHE A 107 -0.39 -1.21 -18.64
CA PHE A 107 -1.56 -0.57 -19.26
C PHE A 107 -1.98 0.69 -18.50
N ILE A 108 -2.15 0.60 -17.17
CA ILE A 108 -2.53 1.75 -16.33
C ILE A 108 -1.47 2.86 -16.43
N ARG A 109 -0.19 2.50 -16.33
CA ARG A 109 0.91 3.47 -16.42
C ARG A 109 0.96 4.14 -17.77
N SER A 110 0.85 3.40 -18.87
CA SER A 110 0.87 3.95 -20.23
C SER A 110 -0.29 4.91 -20.46
N ILE A 111 -1.49 4.60 -19.95
CA ILE A 111 -2.62 5.52 -20.00
C ILE A 111 -2.35 6.78 -19.17
N ALA A 112 -1.80 6.64 -17.97
CA ALA A 112 -1.46 7.79 -17.13
C ALA A 112 -0.41 8.69 -17.82
N GLN A 113 0.61 8.11 -18.46
CA GLN A 113 1.61 8.86 -19.23
C GLN A 113 1.01 9.57 -20.44
N LEU A 114 0.06 8.93 -21.14
CA LEU A 114 -0.64 9.54 -22.26
C LEU A 114 -1.52 10.71 -21.84
N LEU A 115 -2.25 10.57 -20.72
CA LEU A 115 -3.21 11.58 -20.26
C LEU A 115 -2.54 12.72 -19.48
N TRP A 116 -1.53 12.43 -18.68
CA TRP A 116 -0.99 13.36 -17.69
C TRP A 116 0.47 13.72 -17.87
N THR A 117 1.14 13.13 -18.85
CA THR A 117 2.59 13.27 -19.08
C THR A 117 3.45 12.80 -17.89
N PRO A 118 4.74 12.52 -18.07
CA PRO A 118 5.62 12.05 -16.97
C PRO A 118 6.13 13.17 -16.05
N ASP A 119 5.61 14.41 -16.20
CA ASP A 119 6.08 15.56 -15.44
C ASP A 119 5.79 15.43 -13.95
N PHE A 120 6.72 15.96 -13.14
CA PHE A 120 6.53 16.04 -11.69
C PHE A 120 5.50 17.11 -11.34
N ARG A 121 4.56 16.74 -10.49
CA ARG A 121 3.51 17.60 -9.98
C ARG A 121 3.51 17.60 -8.47
N ASN A 122 3.08 18.69 -7.87
CA ASN A 122 2.88 18.83 -6.44
C ASN A 122 1.60 19.63 -6.18
N VAL A 123 1.08 19.51 -4.99
CA VAL A 123 0.00 20.35 -4.49
C VAL A 123 0.63 21.59 -3.87
N ASP A 124 0.33 22.76 -4.44
CA ASP A 124 0.83 24.02 -3.92
C ASP A 124 -0.04 24.47 -2.75
N LYS A 125 0.61 24.83 -1.63
CA LYS A 125 -0.04 25.32 -0.41
C LYS A 125 -1.15 24.39 0.10
N PRO A 126 -0.83 23.14 0.45
CA PRO A 126 -1.81 22.27 1.10
C PRO A 126 -2.19 22.83 2.47
N LEU A 127 -3.36 22.47 2.99
CA LEU A 127 -3.83 22.87 4.33
C LEU A 127 -2.85 22.48 5.43
N LEU A 128 -2.19 21.33 5.26
CA LEU A 128 -1.13 20.87 6.14
C LEU A 128 0.22 21.38 5.61
N GLU A 129 0.63 22.53 6.06
CA GLU A 129 1.96 23.10 5.80
C GLU A 129 2.72 23.27 7.10
N GLY A 130 4.06 23.15 7.01
CA GLY A 130 4.96 23.43 8.12
C GLY A 130 5.54 22.20 8.78
N ARG A 131 6.27 22.42 9.86
CA ARG A 131 6.95 21.42 10.66
C ARG A 131 6.68 21.67 12.14
N LEU A 132 6.56 20.58 12.87
CA LEU A 132 6.54 20.58 14.33
C LEU A 132 7.97 20.36 14.81
N GLU A 133 8.39 21.18 15.75
CA GLU A 133 9.68 21.05 16.41
C GLU A 133 9.44 20.47 17.82
N ILE A 134 9.91 19.25 18.02
CA ILE A 134 9.84 18.58 19.34
C ILE A 134 11.28 18.35 19.80
N GLY A 135 11.79 19.26 20.62
CA GLY A 135 13.18 19.27 21.00
C GLY A 135 14.11 19.53 19.80
N SER A 136 14.93 18.54 19.47
CA SER A 136 15.85 18.59 18.32
C SER A 136 15.32 17.89 17.06
N VAL A 137 14.08 17.40 17.11
CA VAL A 137 13.47 16.63 15.99
C VAL A 137 12.49 17.51 15.21
N PHE A 138 12.66 17.55 13.89
CA PHE A 138 11.77 18.25 12.97
C PHE A 138 10.82 17.27 12.30
N ILE A 139 9.52 17.42 12.51
CA ILE A 139 8.48 16.54 11.97
C ILE A 139 7.64 17.34 10.97
N GLY A 140 7.62 16.95 9.71
CA GLY A 140 6.71 17.50 8.72
C GLY A 140 5.25 17.22 9.10
N GLN A 141 4.43 18.27 9.26
CA GLN A 141 3.02 18.09 9.60
C GLN A 141 2.26 17.20 8.62
N PRO A 142 2.42 17.34 7.27
CA PRO A 142 1.74 16.46 6.32
C PRO A 142 2.13 15.00 6.49
N GLN A 143 3.41 14.73 6.72
CA GLN A 143 3.92 13.38 6.89
C GLN A 143 3.42 12.74 8.21
N LEU A 144 3.36 13.52 9.29
CA LEU A 144 2.82 13.06 10.58
C LEU A 144 1.35 12.69 10.46
N VAL A 145 0.54 13.59 9.88
CA VAL A 145 -0.90 13.34 9.71
C VAL A 145 -1.12 12.15 8.77
N ALA A 146 -0.36 12.04 7.67
CA ALA A 146 -0.43 10.90 6.77
C ALA A 146 -0.15 9.57 7.49
N SER A 147 0.90 9.51 8.29
CA SER A 147 1.25 8.30 9.03
C SER A 147 0.19 7.92 10.07
N LEU A 148 -0.40 8.90 10.79
CA LEU A 148 -1.47 8.67 11.75
C LEU A 148 -2.76 8.21 11.07
N VAL A 149 -3.15 8.82 9.96
CA VAL A 149 -4.32 8.39 9.17
C VAL A 149 -4.12 6.97 8.65
N CYS A 150 -2.92 6.65 8.13
CA CYS A 150 -2.59 5.30 7.70
C CYS A 150 -2.64 4.28 8.85
N LEU A 151 -2.16 4.64 10.04
CA LEU A 151 -2.25 3.79 11.23
C LEU A 151 -3.70 3.54 11.64
N VAL A 152 -4.52 4.59 11.71
CA VAL A 152 -5.96 4.47 12.02
C VAL A 152 -6.67 3.60 10.98
N ALA A 153 -6.38 3.81 9.70
CA ALA A 153 -6.93 3.00 8.61
C ALA A 153 -6.47 1.53 8.71
N PHE A 154 -5.21 1.29 9.07
CA PHE A 154 -4.69 -0.05 9.31
C PHE A 154 -5.41 -0.76 10.46
N ILE A 155 -5.62 -0.07 11.59
CA ILE A 155 -6.38 -0.59 12.73
C ILE A 155 -7.82 -0.87 12.30
N GLY A 156 -8.45 0.04 11.56
CA GLY A 156 -9.79 -0.15 11.00
C GLY A 156 -9.88 -1.38 10.09
N LEU A 157 -8.91 -1.57 9.19
CA LEU A 157 -8.82 -2.76 8.34
C LEU A 157 -8.69 -4.04 9.19
N TYR A 158 -7.81 -4.04 10.16
CA TYR A 158 -7.61 -5.20 11.05
C TYR A 158 -8.89 -5.56 11.82
N LEU A 159 -9.55 -4.57 12.41
CA LEU A 159 -10.82 -4.76 13.12
C LEU A 159 -11.93 -5.21 12.17
N PHE A 160 -12.00 -4.63 10.97
CA PHE A 160 -12.97 -5.04 9.96
C PHE A 160 -12.80 -6.52 9.61
N VAL A 161 -11.59 -6.94 9.27
CA VAL A 161 -11.31 -8.33 8.86
C VAL A 161 -11.54 -9.32 10.00
N THR A 162 -11.23 -8.94 11.27
CA THR A 162 -11.29 -9.88 12.41
C THR A 162 -12.59 -9.85 13.19
N LYS A 163 -13.38 -8.78 13.12
CA LYS A 163 -14.54 -8.55 14.00
C LYS A 163 -15.86 -8.43 13.27
N THR A 164 -15.89 -8.23 11.93
CA THR A 164 -17.15 -8.11 11.20
C THR A 164 -17.54 -9.43 10.53
N GLU A 165 -18.85 -9.63 10.30
CA GLU A 165 -19.36 -10.79 9.58
C GLU A 165 -18.78 -10.90 8.16
N THR A 166 -18.67 -9.76 7.45
CA THR A 166 -18.05 -9.72 6.13
C THR A 166 -16.57 -10.09 6.19
N GLY A 167 -15.84 -9.61 7.21
CA GLY A 167 -14.43 -9.97 7.42
C GLY A 167 -14.25 -11.46 7.73
N LEU A 168 -15.13 -12.04 8.55
CA LEU A 168 -15.13 -13.48 8.82
C LEU A 168 -15.48 -14.30 7.56
N ALA A 169 -16.43 -13.83 6.75
CA ALA A 169 -16.75 -14.45 5.47
C ALA A 169 -15.58 -14.39 4.48
N LEU A 170 -14.81 -13.30 4.46
CA LEU A 170 -13.56 -13.19 3.70
C LEU A 170 -12.54 -14.23 4.16
N GLN A 171 -12.32 -14.34 5.47
CA GLN A 171 -11.40 -15.33 6.03
C GLN A 171 -11.83 -16.77 5.74
N ALA A 172 -13.11 -17.07 5.88
CA ALA A 172 -13.66 -18.39 5.55
C ALA A 172 -13.44 -18.74 4.06
N THR A 173 -13.69 -17.77 3.16
CA THR A 173 -13.44 -17.92 1.71
C THR A 173 -11.95 -18.13 1.40
N ALA A 174 -11.07 -17.50 2.16
CA ALA A 174 -9.62 -17.66 2.02
C ALA A 174 -9.13 -19.03 2.50
N GLN A 175 -9.76 -19.61 3.51
CA GLN A 175 -9.39 -20.94 4.04
C GLN A 175 -9.84 -22.08 3.14
N ASP A 176 -11.10 -22.07 2.75
CA ASP A 176 -11.68 -23.04 1.83
C ASP A 176 -12.86 -22.43 1.06
N ARG A 177 -12.59 -22.12 -0.19
CA ARG A 177 -13.57 -21.54 -1.10
C ARG A 177 -14.79 -22.45 -1.29
N HIS A 178 -14.58 -23.77 -1.43
CA HIS A 178 -15.65 -24.70 -1.72
C HIS A 178 -16.55 -24.90 -0.50
N ALA A 179 -15.96 -25.05 0.68
CA ALA A 179 -16.72 -25.12 1.93
C ALA A 179 -17.50 -23.83 2.20
N ALA A 180 -16.92 -22.66 1.94
CA ALA A 180 -17.60 -21.37 2.08
C ALA A 180 -18.83 -21.26 1.13
N GLU A 181 -18.70 -21.71 -0.13
CA GLU A 181 -19.81 -21.73 -1.09
C GLU A 181 -20.95 -22.66 -0.66
N ILE A 182 -20.65 -23.84 -0.07
CA ILE A 182 -21.66 -24.75 0.48
C ILE A 182 -22.42 -24.10 1.64
N LEU A 183 -21.75 -23.30 2.46
CA LEU A 183 -22.37 -22.54 3.56
C LEU A 183 -23.11 -21.28 3.09
N GLY A 184 -23.23 -21.06 1.78
CA GLY A 184 -23.95 -19.93 1.19
C GLY A 184 -23.17 -18.63 1.09
N ILE A 185 -21.84 -18.64 1.30
CA ILE A 185 -20.97 -17.46 1.15
C ILE A 185 -20.62 -17.31 -0.34
N PRO A 186 -21.02 -16.22 -1.01
CA PRO A 186 -20.75 -16.02 -2.44
C PRO A 186 -19.28 -15.61 -2.66
N SER A 187 -18.38 -16.56 -2.88
CA SER A 187 -16.91 -16.35 -2.97
C SER A 187 -16.52 -15.25 -3.97
N ASN A 188 -17.19 -15.21 -5.13
CA ASN A 188 -16.88 -14.17 -6.14
C ASN A 188 -17.17 -12.74 -5.63
N LYS A 189 -18.23 -12.57 -4.82
CA LYS A 189 -18.55 -11.29 -4.17
C LYS A 189 -17.51 -10.98 -3.08
N MET A 190 -17.09 -11.97 -2.32
CA MET A 190 -16.03 -11.79 -1.30
C MET A 190 -14.71 -11.34 -1.93
N PHE A 191 -14.33 -11.94 -3.06
CA PHE A 191 -13.14 -11.52 -3.80
C PHE A 191 -13.23 -10.09 -4.31
N ALA A 192 -14.38 -9.68 -4.86
CA ALA A 192 -14.61 -8.29 -5.28
C ALA A 192 -14.51 -7.31 -4.10
N ILE A 193 -15.07 -7.66 -2.94
CA ILE A 193 -14.96 -6.86 -1.71
C ILE A 193 -13.51 -6.79 -1.24
N GLY A 194 -12.77 -7.90 -1.25
CA GLY A 194 -11.35 -7.92 -0.90
C GLY A 194 -10.50 -7.00 -1.79
N TRP A 195 -10.76 -7.00 -3.11
CA TRP A 195 -10.12 -6.06 -4.04
C TRP A 195 -10.51 -4.61 -3.75
N ALA A 196 -11.79 -4.33 -3.48
CA ALA A 196 -12.26 -3.00 -3.14
C ALA A 196 -11.58 -2.45 -1.87
N ILE A 197 -11.51 -3.27 -0.83
CA ILE A 197 -10.87 -2.87 0.44
C ILE A 197 -9.36 -2.72 0.28
N GLY A 198 -8.70 -3.69 -0.38
CA GLY A 198 -7.25 -3.66 -0.60
C GLY A 198 -6.82 -2.42 -1.38
N LEU A 199 -7.55 -2.05 -2.44
CA LEU A 199 -7.29 -0.82 -3.18
C LEU A 199 -7.83 0.43 -2.45
N GLY A 200 -8.84 0.31 -1.61
CA GLY A 200 -9.26 1.39 -0.70
C GLY A 200 -8.15 1.83 0.26
N CYS A 201 -7.36 0.88 0.78
CA CYS A 201 -6.18 1.19 1.61
C CYS A 201 -5.14 2.00 0.82
N VAL A 202 -4.92 1.65 -0.44
CA VAL A 202 -4.06 2.42 -1.36
C VAL A 202 -4.65 3.81 -1.65
N GLY A 203 -5.98 3.90 -1.72
CA GLY A 203 -6.71 5.17 -1.84
C GLY A 203 -6.40 6.14 -0.71
N ILE A 204 -6.34 5.64 0.53
CA ILE A 204 -5.96 6.43 1.71
C ILE A 204 -4.48 6.83 1.63
N ALA A 205 -3.59 5.87 1.44
CA ALA A 205 -2.15 6.11 1.44
C ALA A 205 -1.75 7.11 0.34
N GLY A 206 -2.19 6.89 -0.90
CA GLY A 206 -1.89 7.77 -2.03
C GLY A 206 -2.52 9.16 -1.89
N GLY A 207 -3.78 9.25 -1.44
CA GLY A 207 -4.45 10.52 -1.18
C GLY A 207 -3.70 11.38 -0.15
N MET A 208 -3.23 10.75 0.94
CA MET A 208 -2.42 11.44 1.96
C MET A 208 -1.03 11.82 1.48
N MET A 209 -0.38 10.96 0.70
CA MET A 209 0.97 11.22 0.16
C MET A 209 0.99 12.39 -0.81
N ALA A 210 -0.10 12.67 -1.52
CA ALA A 210 -0.21 13.81 -2.43
C ALA A 210 0.04 15.17 -1.76
N ASN A 211 -0.06 15.28 -0.42
CA ASN A 211 0.24 16.49 0.33
C ASN A 211 1.74 16.86 0.38
N TYR A 212 2.65 15.89 0.25
CA TYR A 212 4.07 16.14 0.50
C TYR A 212 5.02 15.37 -0.43
N PHE A 213 4.48 14.49 -1.26
CA PHE A 213 5.27 13.71 -2.20
C PHE A 213 5.02 14.17 -3.64
N PHE A 214 6.06 14.18 -4.47
CA PHE A 214 5.91 14.47 -5.89
C PHE A 214 5.05 13.41 -6.57
N ILE A 215 4.13 13.88 -7.41
CA ILE A 215 3.19 13.06 -8.16
C ILE A 215 3.69 12.97 -9.60
N PHE A 216 4.01 11.77 -10.05
CA PHE A 216 4.46 11.47 -11.41
C PHE A 216 4.09 10.05 -11.77
N THR A 217 4.11 9.73 -13.05
CA THR A 217 3.53 8.47 -13.55
C THR A 217 4.28 7.21 -13.11
N ASP A 218 5.55 7.30 -12.74
CA ASP A 218 6.33 6.15 -12.29
C ASP A 218 6.46 6.04 -10.75
N VAL A 219 5.79 6.92 -10.00
CA VAL A 219 5.85 6.95 -8.52
C VAL A 219 5.44 5.61 -7.91
N GLY A 220 4.47 4.94 -8.53
CA GLY A 220 3.93 3.67 -8.05
C GLY A 220 4.94 2.52 -8.00
N ILE A 221 5.97 2.54 -8.87
CA ILE A 221 6.96 1.44 -8.98
C ILE A 221 7.69 1.23 -7.66
N ASN A 222 8.25 2.30 -7.09
CA ASN A 222 9.03 2.23 -5.85
C ASN A 222 8.16 1.76 -4.67
N PHE A 223 6.95 2.31 -4.55
CA PHE A 223 6.03 1.92 -3.48
C PHE A 223 5.50 0.49 -3.64
N ALA A 224 5.32 0.02 -4.87
CA ALA A 224 5.01 -1.38 -5.14
C ALA A 224 6.12 -2.31 -4.64
N LEU A 225 7.38 -1.99 -4.93
CA LEU A 225 8.54 -2.78 -4.47
C LEU A 225 8.58 -2.85 -2.93
N PHE A 226 8.43 -1.72 -2.23
CA PHE A 226 8.37 -1.71 -0.76
C PHE A 226 7.19 -2.51 -0.22
N ALA A 227 6.01 -2.40 -0.85
CA ALA A 227 4.84 -3.17 -0.46
C ALA A 227 5.04 -4.67 -0.64
N PHE A 228 5.63 -5.11 -1.77
CA PHE A 228 5.95 -6.52 -1.99
C PHE A 228 6.94 -7.05 -0.98
N VAL A 229 8.01 -6.29 -0.70
CA VAL A 229 8.98 -6.67 0.33
C VAL A 229 8.31 -6.74 1.69
N ALA A 230 7.43 -5.78 2.04
CA ALA A 230 6.71 -5.78 3.31
C ALA A 230 5.77 -6.98 3.44
N VAL A 231 5.04 -7.34 2.39
CA VAL A 231 4.16 -8.53 2.41
C VAL A 231 4.98 -9.81 2.54
N ALA A 232 6.07 -9.94 1.78
CA ALA A 232 6.91 -11.13 1.82
C ALA A 232 7.65 -11.27 3.16
N LEU A 233 8.18 -10.17 3.70
CA LEU A 233 8.86 -10.13 5.00
C LEU A 233 7.87 -10.35 6.15
N GLY A 234 6.67 -9.77 6.07
CA GLY A 234 5.62 -9.93 7.07
C GLY A 234 4.98 -11.31 7.05
N GLY A 235 4.99 -11.97 5.90
CA GLY A 235 4.29 -13.22 5.60
C GLY A 235 3.01 -12.97 4.81
N PHE A 236 2.90 -13.64 3.68
CA PHE A 236 1.76 -13.51 2.77
C PHE A 236 0.44 -13.81 3.47
N GLY A 237 -0.55 -12.94 3.32
CA GLY A 237 -1.86 -13.04 3.99
C GLY A 237 -1.90 -12.60 5.46
N SER A 238 -0.77 -12.19 6.05
CA SER A 238 -0.71 -11.71 7.43
C SER A 238 -0.79 -10.19 7.51
N ILE A 239 -1.97 -9.66 7.87
CA ILE A 239 -2.16 -8.20 8.04
C ILE A 239 -1.23 -7.66 9.13
N ILE A 240 -1.15 -8.33 10.29
CA ILE A 240 -0.27 -7.92 11.40
C ILE A 240 1.20 -7.97 10.97
N GLY A 241 1.58 -9.01 10.20
CA GLY A 241 2.93 -9.12 9.64
C GLY A 241 3.31 -7.91 8.78
N CYS A 242 2.37 -7.37 8.00
CA CYS A 242 2.60 -6.17 7.20
C CYS A 242 2.88 -4.93 8.04
N LEU A 243 2.30 -4.81 9.25
CA LEU A 243 2.60 -3.68 10.15
C LEU A 243 4.07 -3.71 10.59
N TYR A 244 4.50 -4.84 11.13
CA TYR A 244 5.89 -4.97 11.60
C TYR A 244 6.88 -4.86 10.45
N ALA A 245 6.59 -5.50 9.32
CA ALA A 245 7.43 -5.44 8.14
C ALA A 245 7.53 -4.02 7.57
N GLY A 246 6.40 -3.30 7.46
CA GLY A 246 6.39 -1.91 7.01
C GLY A 246 7.23 -1.01 7.90
N VAL A 247 7.11 -1.14 9.23
CA VAL A 247 7.92 -0.39 10.19
C VAL A 247 9.40 -0.74 10.06
N ILE A 248 9.76 -2.02 9.94
CA ILE A 248 11.14 -2.46 9.75
C ILE A 248 11.71 -1.85 8.46
N ILE A 249 10.98 -1.91 7.35
CA ILE A 249 11.42 -1.36 6.07
C ILE A 249 11.61 0.15 6.16
N GLY A 250 10.68 0.89 6.74
CA GLY A 250 10.80 2.33 6.91
C GLY A 250 12.01 2.72 7.77
N LEU A 251 12.28 2.00 8.85
CA LEU A 251 13.46 2.21 9.69
C LEU A 251 14.75 1.89 8.93
N VAL A 252 14.79 0.77 8.21
CA VAL A 252 15.95 0.35 7.41
C VAL A 252 16.25 1.35 6.30
N GLU A 253 15.22 1.80 5.59
CA GLU A 253 15.35 2.81 4.54
C GLU A 253 15.94 4.11 5.10
N SER A 254 15.38 4.59 6.20
CA SER A 254 15.77 5.86 6.81
C SER A 254 17.17 5.80 7.45
N LEU A 255 17.43 4.78 8.27
CA LEU A 255 18.71 4.61 8.94
C LEU A 255 19.82 4.20 7.95
N GLY A 256 19.53 3.33 7.00
CA GLY A 256 20.49 2.92 5.96
C GLY A 256 20.88 4.10 5.07
N GLY A 257 19.89 4.93 4.69
CA GLY A 257 20.15 6.15 3.94
C GLY A 257 20.96 7.18 4.72
N LEU A 258 20.83 7.23 6.04
CA LEU A 258 21.59 8.13 6.91
C LEU A 258 23.01 7.62 7.18
N LEU A 259 23.16 6.33 7.48
CA LEU A 259 24.43 5.75 7.98
C LEU A 259 25.41 5.45 6.86
N ILE A 260 24.91 5.15 5.64
CA ILE A 260 25.75 4.71 4.53
C ILE A 260 25.62 5.70 3.36
N ASP A 261 24.54 5.60 2.58
CA ASP A 261 24.26 6.47 1.43
C ASP A 261 22.78 6.39 1.03
N PRO A 262 22.10 7.54 0.86
CA PRO A 262 20.70 7.55 0.42
C PRO A 262 20.42 6.88 -0.95
N SER A 263 21.44 6.82 -1.82
CA SER A 263 21.31 6.22 -3.16
C SER A 263 21.07 4.70 -3.11
N PHE A 264 21.48 4.03 -2.03
CA PHE A 264 21.36 2.58 -1.87
C PHE A 264 20.18 2.13 -1.02
N LYS A 265 19.17 2.96 -0.81
CA LYS A 265 17.99 2.64 0.01
C LYS A 265 17.34 1.30 -0.34
N LEU A 266 17.12 1.04 -1.63
CA LEU A 266 16.57 -0.23 -2.11
C LEU A 266 17.48 -1.41 -1.76
N LEU A 267 18.80 -1.25 -1.89
CA LEU A 267 19.76 -2.30 -1.56
C LEU A 267 19.61 -2.76 -0.11
N TYR A 268 19.51 -1.83 0.84
CA TYR A 268 19.37 -2.17 2.27
C TYR A 268 18.07 -2.91 2.56
N VAL A 269 16.96 -2.42 1.98
CA VAL A 269 15.65 -3.04 2.14
C VAL A 269 15.64 -4.47 1.55
N PHE A 270 16.19 -4.65 0.35
CA PHE A 270 16.29 -5.98 -0.26
C PHE A 270 17.28 -6.90 0.44
N ALA A 271 18.38 -6.37 0.99
CA ALA A 271 19.33 -7.16 1.77
C ALA A 271 18.68 -7.74 3.03
N ILE A 272 17.91 -6.94 3.78
CA ILE A 272 17.15 -7.44 4.95
C ILE A 272 16.08 -8.43 4.52
N TYR A 273 15.38 -8.16 3.42
CA TYR A 273 14.42 -9.11 2.87
C TYR A 273 15.07 -10.48 2.57
N LEU A 274 16.20 -10.49 1.88
CA LEU A 274 16.94 -11.72 1.57
C LEU A 274 17.38 -12.44 2.84
N LEU A 275 17.90 -11.73 3.83
CA LEU A 275 18.28 -12.31 5.12
C LEU A 275 17.08 -13.01 5.77
N VAL A 276 15.92 -12.33 5.83
CA VAL A 276 14.74 -12.94 6.45
C VAL A 276 14.26 -14.16 5.67
N VAL A 277 14.21 -14.10 4.34
CA VAL A 277 13.76 -15.24 3.50
C VAL A 277 14.68 -16.44 3.62
N ILE A 278 16.01 -16.24 3.75
CA ILE A 278 16.97 -17.34 3.97
C ILE A 278 16.71 -18.06 5.31
N TYR A 279 16.42 -17.30 6.38
CA TYR A 279 16.19 -17.87 7.70
C TYR A 279 14.73 -18.30 7.94
N ARG A 280 13.77 -17.57 7.34
CA ARG A 280 12.33 -17.83 7.46
C ARG A 280 11.63 -17.59 6.12
N PRO A 281 11.59 -18.59 5.23
CA PRO A 281 11.04 -18.44 3.87
C PRO A 281 9.54 -18.08 3.84
N GLN A 282 8.83 -18.26 4.95
CA GLN A 282 7.42 -17.92 5.08
C GLN A 282 7.18 -16.50 5.59
N GLY A 283 8.25 -15.73 5.83
CA GLY A 283 8.17 -14.42 6.48
C GLY A 283 8.09 -14.52 8.01
N LEU A 284 8.02 -13.36 8.67
CA LEU A 284 8.06 -13.27 10.14
C LEU A 284 6.81 -13.86 10.82
N PHE A 285 5.64 -13.72 10.18
CA PHE A 285 4.33 -14.11 10.70
C PHE A 285 3.55 -15.03 9.76
N GLY A 286 4.21 -15.65 8.77
CA GLY A 286 3.61 -16.65 7.90
C GLY A 286 3.19 -17.89 8.70
N ARG A 287 2.03 -18.45 8.36
CA ARG A 287 1.56 -19.74 8.92
C ARG A 287 2.02 -20.87 8.01
N TYR A 288 2.36 -22.03 8.63
CA TYR A 288 2.63 -23.29 7.93
C TYR A 288 1.38 -23.84 7.27
#